data_9803aa6aebce51541e484b5fb99ad6fb
#
_entry.id   9803aa6aebce51541e484b5fb99ad6fb
#
_cell.length_a   1.000
_cell.length_b   1.000
_cell.length_c   1.000
_cell.angle_alpha   90.00
_cell.angle_beta   90.00
_cell.angle_gamma   90.00
#
_symmetry.space_group_name_H-M   'P 1'
#
loop_
_entity.id
_entity.type
_entity.pdbx_description
1 polymer ?
#
loop_
_entity_poly.entity_id
_entity_poly.type
_entity_poly.pdbx_seq_one_letter_code
_entity_poly.pdbx_strand_id
1 'polypeptide(L)'
;MKRSLSGIQPSGILHIGNYFGAMKQFVDLQDSYDGFYFIADYHSLTSLTKAETLRQDTYNIVLDYLAVGLDPNKSTIYLQSNVPEHTEMTWLLSNITPVGLLERGHSYKDKIAKGIPANTGLLTYPVLMAADILIYDTDVVPVGKDQKQHLEMTRDIAMKFNQQYEVDFFKLPEPFILDDSAIVPGTDGQKMSKSYNNTINMFVAKKKLKEQVMSIVTDSTPLEEPKNPDNNIAKIYALFNNIDKQNELKDKFLAGNFGYGHAKTELLNSILDYFGRAREKREELEKDMDYVKDVLNEGSKKARAIAIEKIKKAKEIVGLVGNIY
;
A
#
# COMPACT_ATOMS: atom_id res chain seq x y z
N MET A 1 19.14 -13.12 -3.08
CA MET A 1 17.83 -12.75 -3.66
C MET A 1 17.82 -11.27 -3.98
N LYS A 2 17.06 -10.84 -4.99
CA LYS A 2 16.78 -9.42 -5.20
C LYS A 2 15.88 -8.92 -4.07
N ARG A 3 16.04 -7.65 -3.67
CA ARG A 3 15.24 -7.04 -2.60
C ARG A 3 14.02 -6.31 -3.16
N SER A 4 12.86 -6.60 -2.57
CA SER A 4 11.61 -5.89 -2.81
C SER A 4 11.27 -5.05 -1.59
N LEU A 5 10.86 -3.79 -1.78
CA LEU A 5 10.45 -2.92 -0.68
C LEU A 5 9.17 -2.19 -1.02
N SER A 6 8.25 -2.16 -0.10
CA SER A 6 7.05 -1.32 -0.18
C SER A 6 6.48 -1.02 1.21
N GLY A 7 5.62 -0.01 1.30
CA GLY A 7 4.99 0.37 2.55
C GLY A 7 3.56 0.85 2.36
N ILE A 8 2.74 0.66 3.39
CA ILE A 8 1.37 1.20 3.45
C ILE A 8 1.26 2.19 4.60
N GLN A 9 0.67 3.35 4.32
CA GLN A 9 0.37 4.34 5.35
C GLN A 9 -0.81 3.89 6.22
N PRO A 10 -0.70 4.00 7.55
CA PRO A 10 -1.80 3.77 8.48
C PRO A 10 -2.82 4.91 8.40
N SER A 11 -3.75 4.79 7.46
CA SER A 11 -4.77 5.79 7.15
C SER A 11 -6.19 5.25 7.26
N GLY A 12 -6.46 4.41 8.26
CA GLY A 12 -7.77 3.79 8.52
C GLY A 12 -7.89 2.37 7.93
N ILE A 13 -9.10 1.80 8.01
CA ILE A 13 -9.39 0.42 7.61
C ILE A 13 -9.04 0.17 6.14
N LEU A 14 -8.34 -0.94 5.88
CA LEU A 14 -8.00 -1.34 4.51
C LEU A 14 -9.20 -1.95 3.79
N HIS A 15 -9.28 -1.72 2.49
CA HIS A 15 -10.35 -2.20 1.61
C HIS A 15 -9.79 -3.09 0.49
N ILE A 16 -10.66 -3.76 -0.24
CA ILE A 16 -10.26 -4.68 -1.31
C ILE A 16 -9.37 -4.01 -2.36
N GLY A 17 -9.54 -2.70 -2.60
CA GLY A 17 -8.66 -1.93 -3.48
C GLY A 17 -7.21 -1.84 -2.97
N ASN A 18 -6.98 -1.77 -1.65
CA ASN A 18 -5.63 -1.83 -1.08
C ASN A 18 -5.04 -3.24 -1.22
N TYR A 19 -5.87 -4.26 -1.04
CA TYR A 19 -5.44 -5.65 -1.17
C TYR A 19 -4.98 -5.97 -2.59
N PHE A 20 -5.85 -5.79 -3.58
CA PHE A 20 -5.51 -6.10 -4.98
C PHE A 20 -4.48 -5.13 -5.57
N GLY A 21 -4.47 -3.87 -5.11
CA GLY A 21 -3.53 -2.85 -5.58
C GLY A 21 -2.12 -2.94 -5.00
N ALA A 22 -1.93 -3.60 -3.84
CA ALA A 22 -0.63 -3.67 -3.18
C ALA A 22 -0.40 -4.97 -2.38
N MET A 23 -1.24 -5.29 -1.38
CA MET A 23 -0.93 -6.34 -0.39
C MET A 23 -0.80 -7.72 -1.04
N LYS A 24 -1.64 -8.03 -2.03
CA LYS A 24 -1.56 -9.29 -2.79
C LYS A 24 -0.19 -9.47 -3.43
N GLN A 25 0.37 -8.39 -3.99
CA GLN A 25 1.70 -8.42 -4.60
C GLN A 25 2.78 -8.74 -3.56
N PHE A 26 2.67 -8.22 -2.33
CA PHE A 26 3.64 -8.51 -1.27
C PHE A 26 3.64 -10.01 -0.91
N VAL A 27 2.44 -10.60 -0.83
CA VAL A 27 2.28 -12.04 -0.59
C VAL A 27 2.82 -12.86 -1.76
N ASP A 28 2.51 -12.48 -3.00
CA ASP A 28 2.95 -13.19 -4.19
C ASP A 28 4.48 -13.13 -4.40
N LEU A 29 5.13 -12.05 -3.97
CA LEU A 29 6.57 -11.84 -4.14
C LEU A 29 7.43 -12.45 -3.02
N GLN A 30 6.86 -12.80 -1.87
CA GLN A 30 7.63 -13.20 -0.68
C GLN A 30 8.48 -14.47 -0.85
N ASP A 31 8.16 -15.32 -1.81
CA ASP A 31 8.95 -16.53 -2.12
C ASP A 31 10.08 -16.27 -3.13
N SER A 32 10.02 -15.15 -3.85
CA SER A 32 10.94 -14.83 -4.96
C SER A 32 11.90 -13.69 -4.64
N TYR A 33 11.57 -12.86 -3.63
CA TYR A 33 12.33 -11.68 -3.24
C TYR A 33 12.63 -11.67 -1.73
N ASP A 34 13.73 -11.00 -1.33
CA ASP A 34 13.97 -10.59 0.05
C ASP A 34 13.05 -9.40 0.34
N GLY A 35 11.84 -9.68 0.82
CA GLY A 35 10.75 -8.72 0.97
C GLY A 35 10.89 -7.86 2.22
N PHE A 36 10.84 -6.53 2.06
CA PHE A 36 10.79 -5.54 3.13
C PHE A 36 9.48 -4.78 3.02
N TYR A 37 8.53 -5.04 3.93
CA TYR A 37 7.20 -4.45 3.90
C TYR A 37 6.92 -3.71 5.20
N PHE A 38 6.79 -2.39 5.12
CA PHE A 38 6.72 -1.57 6.32
C PHE A 38 5.41 -0.79 6.46
N ILE A 39 5.11 -0.46 7.69
CA ILE A 39 4.03 0.48 8.00
C ILE A 39 4.63 1.88 7.99
N ALA A 40 4.17 2.71 7.06
CA ALA A 40 4.71 4.04 6.77
C ALA A 40 4.09 5.10 7.70
N ASP A 41 4.34 4.98 9.00
CA ASP A 41 3.74 5.81 10.03
C ASP A 41 4.28 7.25 10.05
N TYR A 42 5.57 7.48 9.73
CA TYR A 42 6.07 8.84 9.52
C TYR A 42 5.39 9.55 8.36
N HIS A 43 5.14 8.85 7.24
CA HIS A 43 4.41 9.43 6.11
C HIS A 43 2.99 9.85 6.49
N SER A 44 2.35 9.17 7.43
CA SER A 44 1.01 9.53 7.90
C SER A 44 0.97 10.86 8.62
N LEU A 45 2.08 11.34 9.19
CA LEU A 45 2.16 12.65 9.85
C LEU A 45 2.01 13.83 8.88
N THR A 46 2.12 13.61 7.57
CA THR A 46 1.83 14.63 6.55
C THR A 46 0.35 15.00 6.50
N SER A 47 -0.50 14.18 7.12
CA SER A 47 -1.92 14.40 7.29
C SER A 47 -2.22 14.59 8.78
N LEU A 48 -3.17 15.49 9.12
CA LEU A 48 -3.55 15.72 10.51
C LEU A 48 -4.34 14.51 11.03
N THR A 49 -3.64 13.58 11.68
CA THR A 49 -4.23 12.37 12.27
C THR A 49 -4.14 12.45 13.81
N LYS A 50 -5.21 12.04 14.49
CA LYS A 50 -5.18 11.92 15.96
C LYS A 50 -4.23 10.78 16.35
N ALA A 51 -3.40 10.99 17.38
CA ALA A 51 -2.38 10.02 17.80
C ALA A 51 -2.95 8.63 18.13
N GLU A 52 -4.12 8.58 18.77
CA GLU A 52 -4.79 7.32 19.10
C GLU A 52 -5.23 6.56 17.84
N THR A 53 -5.82 7.26 16.87
CA THR A 53 -6.22 6.71 15.58
C THR A 53 -5.01 6.17 14.81
N LEU A 54 -3.90 6.92 14.79
CA LEU A 54 -2.67 6.48 14.14
C LEU A 54 -2.14 5.17 14.74
N ARG A 55 -2.10 5.06 16.08
CA ARG A 55 -1.68 3.83 16.77
C ARG A 55 -2.57 2.64 16.42
N GLN A 56 -3.88 2.83 16.45
CA GLN A 56 -4.83 1.77 16.11
C GLN A 56 -4.72 1.33 14.66
N ASP A 57 -4.64 2.29 13.74
CA ASP A 57 -4.50 2.00 12.30
C ASP A 57 -3.17 1.30 12.00
N THR A 58 -2.10 1.64 12.70
CA THR A 58 -0.80 0.95 12.59
C THR A 58 -0.93 -0.54 12.90
N TYR A 59 -1.50 -0.90 14.05
CA TYR A 59 -1.71 -2.30 14.39
C TYR A 59 -2.69 -3.00 13.45
N ASN A 60 -3.73 -2.32 12.99
CA ASN A 60 -4.68 -2.89 12.03
C ASN A 60 -3.97 -3.31 10.73
N ILE A 61 -3.03 -2.53 10.20
CA ILE A 61 -2.28 -2.90 8.99
C ILE A 61 -1.42 -4.15 9.23
N VAL A 62 -0.77 -4.26 10.39
CA VAL A 62 0.04 -5.44 10.71
C VAL A 62 -0.84 -6.68 10.78
N LEU A 63 -1.98 -6.59 11.47
CA LEU A 63 -2.98 -7.65 11.52
C LEU A 63 -3.45 -8.05 10.12
N ASP A 64 -3.74 -7.06 9.27
CA ASP A 64 -4.18 -7.29 7.90
C ASP A 64 -3.08 -7.96 7.06
N TYR A 65 -1.81 -7.53 7.16
CA TYR A 65 -0.67 -8.16 6.49
C TYR A 65 -0.52 -9.64 6.84
N LEU A 66 -0.52 -9.94 8.14
CA LEU A 66 -0.38 -11.31 8.62
C LEU A 66 -1.59 -12.17 8.26
N ALA A 67 -2.79 -11.59 8.31
CA ALA A 67 -4.03 -12.27 7.99
C ALA A 67 -4.13 -12.67 6.51
N VAL A 68 -3.68 -11.81 5.59
CA VAL A 68 -3.69 -12.12 4.15
C VAL A 68 -2.55 -13.04 3.72
N GLY A 69 -1.67 -13.45 4.64
CA GLY A 69 -0.64 -14.47 4.39
C GLY A 69 0.76 -13.93 4.16
N LEU A 70 1.05 -12.67 4.51
CA LEU A 70 2.43 -12.20 4.56
C LEU A 70 3.14 -12.87 5.74
N ASP A 71 4.12 -13.72 5.45
CA ASP A 71 4.83 -14.56 6.42
C ASP A 71 6.05 -13.81 6.97
N PRO A 72 6.12 -13.53 8.28
CA PRO A 72 7.26 -12.85 8.90
C PRO A 72 8.56 -13.66 8.89
N ASN A 73 8.49 -14.98 8.60
CA ASN A 73 9.68 -15.80 8.40
C ASN A 73 10.29 -15.65 6.99
N LYS A 74 9.50 -15.18 6.02
CA LYS A 74 9.91 -14.99 4.63
C LYS A 74 10.19 -13.51 4.32
N SER A 75 9.44 -12.61 4.95
CA SER A 75 9.49 -11.18 4.72
C SER A 75 9.79 -10.40 6.00
N THR A 76 10.47 -9.28 5.87
CA THR A 76 10.73 -8.37 6.98
C THR A 76 9.55 -7.40 7.10
N ILE A 77 8.74 -7.55 8.15
CA ILE A 77 7.59 -6.66 8.43
C ILE A 77 7.99 -5.74 9.58
N TYR A 78 7.99 -4.44 9.36
CA TYR A 78 8.49 -3.51 10.37
C TYR A 78 7.78 -2.15 10.35
N LEU A 79 8.00 -1.38 11.43
CA LEU A 79 7.48 -0.04 11.59
C LEU A 79 8.55 0.97 11.16
N GLN A 80 8.22 1.89 10.26
CA GLN A 80 9.15 2.89 9.75
C GLN A 80 9.79 3.69 10.89
N SER A 81 9.00 4.12 11.88
CA SER A 81 9.49 4.90 13.03
C SER A 81 10.42 4.12 13.97
N ASN A 82 10.44 2.78 13.92
CA ASN A 82 11.39 1.98 14.69
C ASN A 82 12.79 1.91 14.04
N VAL A 83 12.95 2.51 12.87
CA VAL A 83 14.22 2.62 12.15
C VAL A 83 14.56 4.10 11.95
N PRO A 84 15.05 4.80 12.97
CA PRO A 84 15.30 6.25 12.91
C PRO A 84 16.29 6.66 11.81
N GLU A 85 17.09 5.74 11.32
CA GLU A 85 18.04 5.91 10.22
C GLU A 85 17.36 6.37 8.91
N HIS A 86 16.04 6.09 8.73
CA HIS A 86 15.25 6.64 7.63
C HIS A 86 15.22 8.18 7.65
N THR A 87 15.00 8.76 8.83
CA THR A 87 14.96 10.23 8.97
C THR A 87 16.36 10.84 8.86
N GLU A 88 17.38 10.15 9.33
CA GLU A 88 18.77 10.59 9.18
C GLU A 88 19.20 10.57 7.70
N MET A 89 18.87 9.50 6.96
CA MET A 89 19.09 9.42 5.51
C MET A 89 18.31 10.52 4.78
N THR A 90 17.06 10.77 5.19
CA THR A 90 16.26 11.88 4.64
C THR A 90 16.96 13.21 4.75
N TRP A 91 17.62 13.49 5.90
CA TRP A 91 18.38 14.72 6.08
C TRP A 91 19.56 14.82 5.10
N LEU A 92 20.33 13.74 4.94
CA LEU A 92 21.44 13.73 3.98
C LEU A 92 20.95 13.99 2.55
N LEU A 93 19.89 13.29 2.13
CA LEU A 93 19.33 13.43 0.79
C LEU A 93 18.66 14.80 0.56
N SER A 94 18.10 15.42 1.60
CA SER A 94 17.47 16.75 1.50
C SER A 94 18.47 17.82 1.06
N ASN A 95 19.75 17.71 1.46
CA ASN A 95 20.78 18.69 1.13
C ASN A 95 21.24 18.66 -0.33
N ILE A 96 20.89 17.61 -1.06
CA ILE A 96 21.21 17.48 -2.50
C ILE A 96 19.95 17.55 -3.38
N THR A 97 18.75 17.56 -2.79
CA THR A 97 17.48 17.53 -3.52
C THR A 97 17.02 18.95 -3.83
N PRO A 98 16.87 19.34 -5.12
CA PRO A 98 16.36 20.67 -5.46
C PRO A 98 14.90 20.84 -5.04
N VAL A 99 14.54 21.98 -4.48
CA VAL A 99 13.15 22.32 -4.13
C VAL A 99 12.21 22.19 -5.33
N GLY A 100 12.63 22.67 -6.50
CA GLY A 100 11.85 22.56 -7.74
C GLY A 100 11.53 21.12 -8.19
N LEU A 101 12.31 20.11 -7.75
CA LEU A 101 11.95 18.69 -7.95
C LEU A 101 10.73 18.33 -7.09
N LEU A 102 10.73 18.74 -5.82
CA LEU A 102 9.69 18.44 -4.85
C LEU A 102 8.36 19.16 -5.18
N GLU A 103 8.44 20.41 -5.64
CA GLU A 103 7.29 21.19 -6.06
C GLU A 103 6.54 20.59 -7.26
N ARG A 104 7.17 19.69 -8.02
CA ARG A 104 6.53 18.94 -9.12
C ARG A 104 5.69 17.76 -8.64
N GLY A 105 5.79 17.37 -7.37
CA GLY A 105 5.04 16.25 -6.80
C GLY A 105 3.53 16.45 -6.89
N HIS A 106 2.80 15.44 -7.37
CA HIS A 106 1.35 15.53 -7.57
C HIS A 106 0.61 15.91 -6.29
N SER A 107 0.87 15.26 -5.16
CA SER A 107 0.17 15.52 -3.90
C SER A 107 0.38 16.95 -3.38
N TYR A 108 1.58 17.52 -3.59
CA TYR A 108 1.86 18.91 -3.24
C TYR A 108 1.04 19.86 -4.11
N LYS A 109 1.10 19.69 -5.44
CA LYS A 109 0.34 20.51 -6.41
C LYS A 109 -1.16 20.45 -6.16
N ASP A 110 -1.70 19.27 -5.91
CA ASP A 110 -3.14 19.09 -5.67
C ASP A 110 -3.61 19.85 -4.43
N LYS A 111 -2.84 19.83 -3.33
CA LYS A 111 -3.21 20.56 -2.11
C LYS A 111 -3.12 22.07 -2.31
N ILE A 112 -2.06 22.54 -2.97
CA ILE A 112 -1.93 23.97 -3.30
C ILE A 112 -3.08 24.44 -4.21
N ALA A 113 -3.40 23.66 -5.26
CA ALA A 113 -4.50 23.98 -6.18
C ALA A 113 -5.87 24.03 -5.48
N LYS A 114 -6.07 23.24 -4.41
CA LYS A 114 -7.28 23.24 -3.58
C LYS A 114 -7.27 24.32 -2.49
N GLY A 115 -6.26 25.18 -2.42
CA GLY A 115 -6.11 26.21 -1.40
C GLY A 115 -5.87 25.64 0.02
N ILE A 116 -5.43 24.39 0.13
CA ILE A 116 -5.14 23.74 1.41
C ILE A 116 -3.71 24.10 1.82
N PRO A 117 -3.48 24.64 3.03
CA PRO A 117 -2.15 24.94 3.52
C PRO A 117 -1.26 23.69 3.49
N ALA A 118 -0.14 23.76 2.78
CA ALA A 118 0.85 22.71 2.75
C ALA A 118 1.89 22.91 3.88
N ASN A 119 2.12 21.87 4.67
CA ASN A 119 3.21 21.85 5.63
C ASN A 119 4.52 21.38 4.97
N THR A 120 5.65 21.61 5.64
CA THR A 120 6.97 21.18 5.16
C THR A 120 7.02 19.67 4.88
N GLY A 121 6.42 18.85 5.74
CA GLY A 121 6.39 17.40 5.56
C GLY A 121 5.72 17.00 4.25
N LEU A 122 4.66 17.70 3.82
CA LEU A 122 4.02 17.45 2.54
C LEU A 122 4.91 17.82 1.34
N LEU A 123 5.79 18.81 1.47
CA LEU A 123 6.77 19.14 0.44
C LEU A 123 7.90 18.10 0.40
N THR A 124 8.37 17.66 1.57
CA THR A 124 9.60 16.87 1.70
C THR A 124 9.37 15.34 1.77
N TYR A 125 8.13 14.85 1.89
CA TYR A 125 7.87 13.40 1.97
C TYR A 125 8.47 12.59 0.80
N PRO A 126 8.66 13.12 -0.44
CA PRO A 126 9.32 12.34 -1.49
C PRO A 126 10.78 12.04 -1.17
N VAL A 127 11.46 12.89 -0.36
CA VAL A 127 12.82 12.64 0.10
C VAL A 127 12.84 11.55 1.16
N LEU A 128 11.87 11.54 2.07
CA LEU A 128 11.70 10.44 3.03
C LEU A 128 11.39 9.11 2.31
N MET A 129 10.54 9.12 1.29
CA MET A 129 10.30 7.92 0.47
C MET A 129 11.57 7.46 -0.26
N ALA A 130 12.36 8.39 -0.79
CA ALA A 130 13.65 8.04 -1.38
C ALA A 130 14.60 7.42 -0.34
N ALA A 131 14.66 7.96 0.88
CA ALA A 131 15.43 7.39 1.97
C ALA A 131 14.97 5.98 2.35
N ASP A 132 13.64 5.74 2.46
CA ASP A 132 13.05 4.43 2.74
C ASP A 132 13.52 3.36 1.74
N ILE A 133 13.60 3.72 0.47
CA ILE A 133 13.96 2.81 -0.63
C ILE A 133 15.47 2.61 -0.72
N LEU A 134 16.23 3.70 -0.68
CA LEU A 134 17.68 3.68 -0.97
C LEU A 134 18.51 3.12 0.18
N ILE A 135 18.02 3.23 1.42
CA ILE A 135 18.74 2.74 2.61
C ILE A 135 18.90 1.21 2.61
N TYR A 136 18.04 0.49 1.87
CA TYR A 136 18.06 -0.98 1.77
C TYR A 136 18.66 -1.51 0.46
N ASP A 137 19.23 -0.68 -0.40
CA ASP A 137 19.69 -1.10 -1.74
C ASP A 137 18.61 -1.86 -2.52
N THR A 138 17.39 -1.35 -2.48
CA THR A 138 16.20 -1.97 -3.06
C THR A 138 16.35 -2.18 -4.57
N ASP A 139 16.05 -3.40 -5.04
CA ASP A 139 16.05 -3.74 -6.46
C ASP A 139 14.74 -3.33 -7.13
N VAL A 140 13.62 -3.68 -6.51
CA VAL A 140 12.28 -3.46 -7.07
C VAL A 140 11.33 -2.89 -6.04
N VAL A 141 10.45 -2.01 -6.49
CA VAL A 141 9.42 -1.39 -5.65
C VAL A 141 8.06 -1.73 -6.23
N PRO A 142 7.28 -2.64 -5.60
CA PRO A 142 5.90 -2.91 -5.99
C PRO A 142 5.04 -1.67 -5.73
N VAL A 143 4.59 -1.03 -6.79
CA VAL A 143 3.82 0.22 -6.71
C VAL A 143 2.72 0.28 -7.77
N GLY A 144 1.63 0.94 -7.41
CA GLY A 144 0.62 1.34 -8.39
C GLY A 144 1.17 2.37 -9.39
N LYS A 145 0.52 2.48 -10.54
CA LYS A 145 0.92 3.42 -11.62
C LYS A 145 0.99 4.88 -11.14
N ASP A 146 0.19 5.26 -10.15
CA ASP A 146 0.19 6.60 -9.53
C ASP A 146 1.45 6.91 -8.71
N GLN A 147 2.20 5.89 -8.27
CA GLN A 147 3.44 6.04 -7.51
C GLN A 147 4.70 6.10 -8.40
N LYS A 148 4.56 5.89 -9.73
CA LYS A 148 5.70 5.88 -10.64
C LYS A 148 6.52 7.17 -10.58
N GLN A 149 5.86 8.34 -10.48
CA GLN A 149 6.54 9.63 -10.39
C GLN A 149 7.44 9.72 -9.13
N HIS A 150 7.00 9.21 -7.99
CA HIS A 150 7.80 9.23 -6.76
C HIS A 150 9.04 8.34 -6.88
N LEU A 151 8.91 7.20 -7.58
CA LEU A 151 10.05 6.33 -7.82
C LEU A 151 11.06 6.97 -8.79
N GLU A 152 10.58 7.68 -9.81
CA GLU A 152 11.45 8.48 -10.70
C GLU A 152 12.19 9.57 -9.90
N MET A 153 11.53 10.28 -8.99
CA MET A 153 12.18 11.22 -8.08
C MET A 153 13.24 10.55 -7.20
N THR A 154 12.96 9.34 -6.69
CA THR A 154 13.93 8.55 -5.92
C THR A 154 15.18 8.23 -6.75
N ARG A 155 15.02 7.83 -8.00
CA ARG A 155 16.13 7.57 -8.94
C ARG A 155 16.94 8.83 -9.23
N ASP A 156 16.28 9.96 -9.45
CA ASP A 156 16.94 11.27 -9.67
C ASP A 156 17.78 11.66 -8.45
N ILE A 157 17.25 11.48 -7.24
CA ILE A 157 17.96 11.77 -5.98
C ILE A 157 19.18 10.85 -5.82
N ALA A 158 19.03 9.55 -6.10
CA ALA A 158 20.12 8.57 -6.04
C ALA A 158 21.24 8.90 -7.03
N MET A 159 20.88 9.17 -8.30
CA MET A 159 21.85 9.58 -9.33
C MET A 159 22.58 10.84 -8.93
N LYS A 160 21.86 11.83 -8.40
CA LYS A 160 22.45 13.09 -7.99
C LYS A 160 23.44 12.92 -6.83
N PHE A 161 23.13 12.06 -5.85
CA PHE A 161 24.05 11.73 -4.77
C PHE A 161 25.32 11.07 -5.32
N ASN A 162 25.16 10.02 -6.12
CA ASN A 162 26.28 9.29 -6.71
C ASN A 162 27.18 10.21 -7.55
N GLN A 163 26.58 11.10 -8.33
CA GLN A 163 27.32 12.06 -9.15
C GLN A 163 28.02 13.13 -8.31
N GLN A 164 27.36 13.70 -7.30
CA GLN A 164 27.93 14.79 -6.48
C GLN A 164 29.14 14.34 -5.68
N TYR A 165 29.13 13.08 -5.20
CA TYR A 165 30.21 12.52 -4.38
C TYR A 165 31.13 11.59 -5.17
N GLU A 166 30.94 11.48 -6.50
CA GLU A 166 31.74 10.64 -7.41
C GLU A 166 31.84 9.17 -6.95
N VAL A 167 30.69 8.58 -6.54
CA VAL A 167 30.56 7.23 -6.00
C VAL A 167 29.48 6.43 -6.72
N ASP A 168 29.56 5.11 -6.68
CA ASP A 168 28.47 4.17 -7.01
C ASP A 168 27.90 3.60 -5.71
N PHE A 169 27.20 4.43 -4.97
CA PHE A 169 26.74 4.09 -3.62
C PHE A 169 25.27 3.70 -3.57
N PHE A 170 24.39 4.48 -4.19
CA PHE A 170 22.97 4.16 -4.25
C PHE A 170 22.65 3.42 -5.53
N LYS A 171 22.04 2.24 -5.36
CA LYS A 171 21.45 1.47 -6.43
C LYS A 171 20.16 2.14 -6.92
N LEU A 172 19.91 2.11 -8.23
CA LEU A 172 18.68 2.66 -8.80
C LEU A 172 17.56 1.61 -8.75
N PRO A 173 16.48 1.86 -7.98
CA PRO A 173 15.37 0.92 -7.89
C PRO A 173 14.54 0.91 -9.17
N GLU A 174 13.96 -0.25 -9.51
CA GLU A 174 13.04 -0.39 -10.64
C GLU A 174 11.59 -0.52 -10.16
N PRO A 175 10.62 0.08 -10.87
CA PRO A 175 9.21 -0.13 -10.56
C PRO A 175 8.81 -1.57 -10.90
N PHE A 176 8.11 -2.22 -9.98
CA PHE A 176 7.44 -3.49 -10.24
C PHE A 176 5.95 -3.20 -10.37
N ILE A 177 5.49 -3.02 -11.61
CA ILE A 177 4.08 -2.74 -11.90
C ILE A 177 3.50 -4.01 -12.50
N LEU A 178 2.54 -4.63 -11.81
CA LEU A 178 1.74 -5.69 -12.42
C LEU A 178 0.75 -5.06 -13.39
N ASP A 179 0.70 -5.57 -14.61
CA ASP A 179 -0.27 -5.12 -15.63
C ASP A 179 -1.72 -5.31 -15.18
N ASP A 180 -1.97 -6.29 -14.30
CA ASP A 180 -3.28 -6.62 -13.74
C ASP A 180 -3.66 -5.84 -12.48
N SER A 181 -2.86 -4.86 -12.02
CA SER A 181 -3.30 -3.95 -10.97
C SER A 181 -4.38 -3.00 -11.50
N ALA A 182 -5.47 -3.61 -12.01
CA ALA A 182 -6.66 -2.91 -12.45
C ALA A 182 -7.14 -1.99 -11.32
N ILE A 183 -7.51 -0.79 -11.69
CA ILE A 183 -8.17 0.15 -10.76
C ILE A 183 -9.40 -0.58 -10.21
N VAL A 184 -9.36 -0.98 -8.95
CA VAL A 184 -10.50 -1.62 -8.29
C VAL A 184 -11.62 -0.60 -8.17
N PRO A 185 -12.78 -0.83 -8.78
CA PRO A 185 -13.88 0.11 -8.71
C PRO A 185 -14.52 0.09 -7.31
N GLY A 186 -14.89 1.27 -6.83
CA GLY A 186 -15.69 1.44 -5.62
C GLY A 186 -17.17 1.14 -5.84
N THR A 187 -17.97 1.31 -4.79
CA THR A 187 -19.41 1.05 -4.85
C THR A 187 -20.15 1.97 -5.83
N ASP A 188 -19.55 3.09 -6.19
CA ASP A 188 -20.05 4.10 -7.16
C ASP A 188 -19.48 3.92 -8.59
N GLY A 189 -18.59 2.92 -8.80
CA GLY A 189 -17.94 2.66 -10.07
C GLY A 189 -16.69 3.50 -10.34
N GLN A 190 -16.36 4.51 -9.52
CA GLN A 190 -15.09 5.22 -9.57
C GLN A 190 -13.98 4.40 -8.90
N LYS A 191 -12.73 4.87 -8.95
CA LYS A 191 -11.62 4.25 -8.19
C LYS A 191 -12.00 4.14 -6.72
N MET A 192 -11.87 2.94 -6.14
CA MET A 192 -12.14 2.72 -4.72
C MET A 192 -11.19 3.54 -3.85
N SER A 193 -11.77 4.38 -2.99
CA SER A 193 -11.03 5.27 -2.10
C SER A 193 -11.83 5.64 -0.86
N LYS A 194 -11.16 5.70 0.29
CA LYS A 194 -11.76 6.17 1.56
C LYS A 194 -12.31 7.59 1.45
N SER A 195 -11.64 8.47 0.70
CA SER A 195 -12.07 9.86 0.50
C SER A 195 -13.38 10.00 -0.27
N TYR A 196 -13.76 8.99 -1.05
CA TYR A 196 -15.03 8.95 -1.79
C TYR A 196 -16.11 8.17 -1.05
N ASN A 197 -15.80 7.58 0.12
CA ASN A 197 -16.72 6.74 0.90
C ASN A 197 -17.35 5.59 0.07
N ASN A 198 -16.60 5.06 -0.90
CA ASN A 198 -17.04 4.04 -1.86
C ASN A 198 -16.34 2.70 -1.66
N THR A 199 -15.87 2.41 -0.43
CA THR A 199 -15.02 1.25 -0.13
C THR A 199 -15.83 0.01 0.25
N ILE A 200 -15.26 -1.17 -0.09
CA ILE A 200 -15.65 -2.47 0.42
C ILE A 200 -14.49 -3.00 1.26
N ASN A 201 -14.69 -3.13 2.56
CA ASN A 201 -13.62 -3.44 3.51
C ASN A 201 -13.53 -4.96 3.76
N MET A 202 -12.30 -5.48 3.86
CA MET A 202 -12.04 -6.93 3.96
C MET A 202 -12.46 -7.53 5.32
N PHE A 203 -12.17 -6.83 6.40
CA PHE A 203 -12.21 -7.35 7.78
C PHE A 203 -13.27 -6.71 8.67
N VAL A 204 -14.25 -6.05 8.11
CA VAL A 204 -15.41 -5.56 8.88
C VAL A 204 -16.39 -6.69 9.19
N ALA A 205 -17.26 -6.51 10.18
CA ALA A 205 -18.31 -7.47 10.51
C ALA A 205 -19.15 -7.81 9.29
N LYS A 206 -19.60 -9.07 9.15
CA LYS A 206 -20.35 -9.57 7.99
C LYS A 206 -21.58 -8.71 7.64
N LYS A 207 -22.28 -8.17 8.67
CA LYS A 207 -23.39 -7.24 8.46
C LYS A 207 -22.96 -5.98 7.72
N LYS A 208 -21.85 -5.38 8.15
CA LYS A 208 -21.30 -4.16 7.54
C LYS A 208 -20.79 -4.40 6.12
N LEU A 209 -20.13 -5.54 5.88
CA LEU A 209 -19.70 -5.94 4.55
C LEU A 209 -20.91 -6.09 3.61
N LYS A 210 -22.00 -6.74 4.08
CA LYS A 210 -23.24 -6.85 3.32
C LYS A 210 -23.82 -5.47 2.98
N GLU A 211 -23.86 -4.54 3.93
CA GLU A 211 -24.33 -3.16 3.68
C GLU A 211 -23.51 -2.48 2.58
N GLN A 212 -22.18 -2.61 2.62
CA GLN A 212 -21.28 -2.05 1.60
C GLN A 212 -21.51 -2.67 0.23
N VAL A 213 -21.63 -3.99 0.12
CA VAL A 213 -21.90 -4.67 -1.15
C VAL A 213 -23.28 -4.30 -1.70
N MET A 214 -24.29 -4.25 -0.84
CA MET A 214 -25.65 -3.85 -1.26
C MET A 214 -25.73 -2.39 -1.70
N SER A 215 -24.84 -1.52 -1.28
CA SER A 215 -24.77 -0.11 -1.70
C SER A 215 -24.13 0.11 -3.09
N ILE A 216 -23.64 -0.94 -3.76
CA ILE A 216 -23.10 -0.80 -5.12
C ILE A 216 -24.18 -0.19 -6.03
N VAL A 217 -23.83 0.91 -6.69
CA VAL A 217 -24.74 1.62 -7.59
C VAL A 217 -24.98 0.78 -8.85
N THR A 218 -26.25 0.69 -9.24
CA THR A 218 -26.72 0.01 -10.45
C THR A 218 -27.68 0.92 -11.21
N ASP A 219 -27.90 0.63 -12.47
CA ASP A 219 -28.96 1.29 -13.24
C ASP A 219 -30.37 0.83 -12.79
N SER A 220 -31.40 1.40 -13.42
CA SER A 220 -32.81 1.12 -13.13
C SER A 220 -33.44 0.07 -14.03
N THR A 221 -32.65 -0.77 -14.72
CA THR A 221 -33.16 -1.82 -15.62
C THR A 221 -34.10 -2.77 -14.86
N PRO A 222 -35.33 -2.97 -15.33
CA PRO A 222 -36.30 -3.87 -14.73
C PRO A 222 -35.79 -5.31 -14.57
N LEU A 223 -36.42 -6.07 -13.66
CA LEU A 223 -35.99 -7.42 -13.35
C LEU A 223 -35.96 -8.31 -14.58
N GLU A 224 -37.01 -8.19 -15.39
CA GLU A 224 -37.31 -9.07 -16.56
C GLU A 224 -36.37 -8.79 -17.74
N GLU A 225 -35.81 -7.59 -17.81
CA GLU A 225 -35.01 -7.17 -18.94
C GLU A 225 -33.53 -7.61 -18.81
N PRO A 226 -32.88 -7.93 -19.95
CA PRO A 226 -31.45 -8.14 -20.00
C PRO A 226 -30.67 -6.91 -19.46
N LYS A 227 -29.60 -7.15 -18.71
CA LYS A 227 -28.78 -6.12 -18.08
C LYS A 227 -27.40 -6.05 -18.72
N ASN A 228 -26.77 -4.87 -18.59
CA ASN A 228 -25.38 -4.71 -19.03
C ASN A 228 -24.48 -5.73 -18.30
N PRO A 229 -23.80 -6.66 -19.00
CA PRO A 229 -22.95 -7.67 -18.40
C PRO A 229 -21.62 -7.08 -17.84
N ASP A 230 -21.24 -5.86 -18.27
CA ASP A 230 -20.00 -5.18 -17.83
C ASP A 230 -20.28 -4.11 -16.75
N ASN A 231 -21.33 -4.31 -15.97
CA ASN A 231 -21.68 -3.43 -14.86
C ASN A 231 -20.66 -3.47 -13.70
N ASN A 232 -20.81 -2.58 -12.74
CA ASN A 232 -19.88 -2.45 -11.62
C ASN A 232 -19.82 -3.71 -10.73
N ILE A 233 -20.94 -4.43 -10.56
CA ILE A 233 -20.95 -5.68 -9.78
C ILE A 233 -20.07 -6.72 -10.48
N ALA A 234 -20.21 -6.88 -11.80
CA ALA A 234 -19.43 -7.84 -12.58
C ALA A 234 -17.93 -7.55 -12.53
N LYS A 235 -17.54 -6.26 -12.60
CA LYS A 235 -16.13 -5.84 -12.47
C LYS A 235 -15.52 -6.20 -11.12
N ILE A 236 -16.27 -5.99 -10.02
CA ILE A 236 -15.79 -6.35 -8.68
C ILE A 236 -15.79 -7.88 -8.51
N TYR A 237 -16.82 -8.57 -9.03
CA TYR A 237 -16.94 -10.02 -8.98
C TYR A 237 -15.78 -10.74 -9.66
N ALA A 238 -15.27 -10.17 -10.76
CA ALA A 238 -14.14 -10.69 -11.49
C ALA A 238 -12.83 -10.77 -10.67
N LEU A 239 -12.67 -9.94 -9.64
CA LEU A 239 -11.49 -9.96 -8.76
C LEU A 239 -11.40 -11.24 -7.90
N PHE A 240 -12.52 -11.92 -7.68
CA PHE A 240 -12.65 -13.06 -6.77
C PHE A 240 -12.92 -14.39 -7.48
N ASN A 241 -13.20 -14.35 -8.78
CA ASN A 241 -13.70 -15.51 -9.49
C ASN A 241 -12.95 -15.75 -10.80
N ASN A 242 -12.81 -17.01 -11.18
CA ASN A 242 -12.22 -17.42 -12.45
C ASN A 242 -13.15 -17.05 -13.64
N ILE A 243 -12.61 -17.18 -14.85
CA ILE A 243 -13.29 -16.76 -16.08
C ILE A 243 -14.63 -17.48 -16.30
N ASP A 244 -14.75 -18.74 -15.88
CA ASP A 244 -16.00 -19.52 -16.07
C ASP A 244 -17.12 -18.91 -15.24
N LYS A 245 -16.89 -18.64 -13.95
CA LYS A 245 -17.87 -17.98 -13.07
C LYS A 245 -18.19 -16.55 -13.52
N GLN A 246 -17.20 -15.82 -14.07
CA GLN A 246 -17.44 -14.49 -14.64
C GLN A 246 -18.39 -14.57 -15.85
N ASN A 247 -18.19 -15.55 -16.73
CA ASN A 247 -19.08 -15.78 -17.88
C ASN A 247 -20.48 -16.21 -17.44
N GLU A 248 -20.60 -17.12 -16.47
CA GLU A 248 -21.91 -17.50 -15.89
C GLU A 248 -22.67 -16.29 -15.35
N LEU A 249 -22.01 -15.37 -14.66
CA LEU A 249 -22.65 -14.15 -14.17
C LEU A 249 -23.08 -13.24 -15.32
N LYS A 250 -22.25 -13.08 -16.35
CA LYS A 250 -22.59 -12.30 -17.56
C LYS A 250 -23.80 -12.90 -18.29
N ASP A 251 -23.83 -14.21 -18.46
CA ASP A 251 -24.94 -14.91 -19.11
C ASP A 251 -26.27 -14.72 -18.34
N LYS A 252 -26.24 -14.77 -17.00
CA LYS A 252 -27.40 -14.47 -16.15
C LYS A 252 -27.89 -13.02 -16.38
N PHE A 253 -27.02 -12.05 -16.52
CA PHE A 253 -27.41 -10.67 -16.82
C PHE A 253 -28.06 -10.54 -18.22
N LEU A 254 -27.50 -11.22 -19.22
CA LEU A 254 -28.00 -11.17 -20.60
C LEU A 254 -29.32 -11.93 -20.77
N ALA A 255 -29.56 -12.96 -19.98
CA ALA A 255 -30.81 -13.76 -20.06
C ALA A 255 -32.04 -13.02 -19.52
N GLY A 256 -31.88 -11.95 -18.75
CA GLY A 256 -32.98 -11.31 -18.02
C GLY A 256 -33.45 -12.13 -16.82
N ASN A 257 -34.49 -11.67 -16.12
CA ASN A 257 -35.05 -12.29 -14.90
C ASN A 257 -34.01 -12.49 -13.76
N PHE A 258 -32.90 -11.78 -13.81
CA PHE A 258 -31.85 -11.83 -12.80
C PHE A 258 -31.63 -10.44 -12.21
N GLY A 259 -32.07 -10.25 -10.95
CA GLY A 259 -32.01 -8.95 -10.27
C GLY A 259 -30.61 -8.63 -9.73
N TYR A 260 -30.27 -7.34 -9.71
CA TYR A 260 -29.02 -6.86 -9.12
C TYR A 260 -28.82 -7.29 -7.66
N GLY A 261 -29.90 -7.45 -6.88
CA GLY A 261 -29.84 -7.98 -5.53
C GLY A 261 -29.29 -9.40 -5.44
N HIS A 262 -29.63 -10.27 -6.40
CA HIS A 262 -29.06 -11.62 -6.50
C HIS A 262 -27.57 -11.57 -6.85
N ALA A 263 -27.19 -10.77 -7.84
CA ALA A 263 -25.79 -10.59 -8.23
C ALA A 263 -24.93 -10.03 -7.09
N LYS A 264 -25.44 -9.06 -6.32
CA LYS A 264 -24.77 -8.54 -5.13
C LYS A 264 -24.62 -9.60 -4.03
N THR A 265 -25.58 -10.51 -3.91
CA THR A 265 -25.49 -11.63 -2.96
C THR A 265 -24.44 -12.64 -3.41
N GLU A 266 -24.36 -12.97 -4.70
CA GLU A 266 -23.29 -13.81 -5.25
C GLU A 266 -21.92 -13.18 -5.03
N LEU A 267 -21.77 -11.86 -5.26
CA LEU A 267 -20.53 -11.12 -4.98
C LEU A 267 -20.17 -11.17 -3.49
N LEU A 268 -21.13 -10.93 -2.59
CA LEU A 268 -20.90 -11.02 -1.15
C LEU A 268 -20.37 -12.38 -0.73
N ASN A 269 -20.94 -13.45 -1.26
CA ASN A 269 -20.48 -14.81 -1.00
C ASN A 269 -19.06 -15.02 -1.52
N SER A 270 -18.75 -14.58 -2.75
CA SER A 270 -17.40 -14.67 -3.31
C SER A 270 -16.36 -13.93 -2.46
N ILE A 271 -16.69 -12.75 -1.93
CA ILE A 271 -15.81 -12.01 -1.03
C ILE A 271 -15.58 -12.77 0.28
N LEU A 272 -16.65 -13.31 0.87
CA LEU A 272 -16.58 -14.06 2.12
C LEU A 272 -15.78 -15.37 1.96
N ASP A 273 -15.95 -16.08 0.84
CA ASP A 273 -15.21 -17.29 0.54
C ASP A 273 -13.72 -17.00 0.31
N TYR A 274 -13.43 -15.94 -0.48
CA TYR A 274 -12.05 -15.57 -0.79
C TYR A 274 -11.25 -15.16 0.46
N PHE A 275 -11.84 -14.33 1.32
CA PHE A 275 -11.19 -13.86 2.54
C PHE A 275 -11.51 -14.71 3.79
N GLY A 276 -12.22 -15.82 3.67
CA GLY A 276 -12.67 -16.60 4.82
C GLY A 276 -11.55 -16.95 5.79
N ARG A 277 -10.50 -17.61 5.29
CA ARG A 277 -9.31 -17.97 6.09
C ARG A 277 -8.57 -16.75 6.64
N ALA A 278 -8.45 -15.68 5.86
CA ALA A 278 -7.82 -14.45 6.31
C ALA A 278 -8.61 -13.79 7.45
N ARG A 279 -9.93 -13.82 7.39
CA ARG A 279 -10.80 -13.30 8.44
C ARG A 279 -10.66 -14.08 9.75
N GLU A 280 -10.67 -15.41 9.68
CA GLU A 280 -10.42 -16.30 10.83
C GLU A 280 -9.04 -16.03 11.43
N LYS A 281 -8.01 -15.96 10.59
CA LYS A 281 -6.63 -15.66 11.02
C LYS A 281 -6.52 -14.31 11.71
N ARG A 282 -7.20 -13.29 11.17
CA ARG A 282 -7.20 -11.97 11.79
C ARG A 282 -7.84 -11.96 13.18
N GLU A 283 -8.96 -12.68 13.36
CA GLU A 283 -9.62 -12.83 14.66
C GLU A 283 -8.76 -13.58 15.68
N GLU A 284 -7.93 -14.54 15.23
CA GLU A 284 -6.93 -15.18 16.08
C GLU A 284 -5.83 -14.21 16.50
N LEU A 285 -5.27 -13.46 15.55
CA LEU A 285 -4.19 -12.49 15.79
C LEU A 285 -4.63 -11.35 16.73
N GLU A 286 -5.90 -10.91 16.65
CA GLU A 286 -6.45 -9.91 17.57
C GLU A 286 -6.44 -10.37 19.04
N LYS A 287 -6.43 -11.67 19.29
CA LYS A 287 -6.33 -12.27 20.64
C LYS A 287 -4.88 -12.44 21.11
N ASP A 288 -3.92 -12.32 20.20
CA ASP A 288 -2.49 -12.48 20.48
C ASP A 288 -1.67 -11.27 19.99
N MET A 289 -1.97 -10.13 20.58
CA MET A 289 -1.28 -8.87 20.25
C MET A 289 0.21 -8.87 20.63
N ASP A 290 0.63 -9.73 21.53
CA ASP A 290 2.04 -9.84 21.89
C ASP A 290 2.84 -10.48 20.74
N TYR A 291 2.32 -11.52 20.09
CA TYR A 291 2.90 -12.05 18.86
C TYR A 291 2.99 -10.97 17.75
N VAL A 292 1.94 -10.16 17.58
CA VAL A 292 1.95 -9.07 16.58
C VAL A 292 3.04 -8.03 16.86
N LYS A 293 3.25 -7.68 18.13
CA LYS A 293 4.34 -6.78 18.54
C LYS A 293 5.72 -7.41 18.33
N ASP A 294 5.86 -8.70 18.63
CA ASP A 294 7.12 -9.43 18.44
C ASP A 294 7.51 -9.48 16.95
N VAL A 295 6.57 -9.72 16.05
CA VAL A 295 6.79 -9.65 14.59
C VAL A 295 7.34 -8.27 14.19
N LEU A 296 6.73 -7.18 14.67
CA LEU A 296 7.21 -5.83 14.39
C LEU A 296 8.60 -5.55 14.98
N ASN A 297 8.85 -6.01 16.21
CA ASN A 297 10.12 -5.81 16.88
C ASN A 297 11.26 -6.53 16.16
N GLU A 298 11.07 -7.80 15.83
CA GLU A 298 12.08 -8.61 15.12
C GLU A 298 12.32 -8.08 13.70
N GLY A 299 11.24 -7.73 12.97
CA GLY A 299 11.36 -7.09 11.66
C GLY A 299 12.09 -5.76 11.72
N SER A 300 11.78 -4.92 12.73
CA SER A 300 12.45 -3.64 12.94
C SER A 300 13.94 -3.81 13.28
N LYS A 301 14.31 -4.79 14.10
CA LYS A 301 15.72 -5.11 14.39
C LYS A 301 16.47 -5.51 13.12
N LYS A 302 15.87 -6.39 12.31
CA LYS A 302 16.48 -6.84 11.04
C LYS A 302 16.64 -5.67 10.06
N ALA A 303 15.60 -4.87 9.87
CA ALA A 303 15.65 -3.70 8.99
C ALA A 303 16.67 -2.67 9.47
N ARG A 304 16.69 -2.38 10.78
CA ARG A 304 17.59 -1.41 11.37
C ARG A 304 19.06 -1.81 11.27
N ALA A 305 19.38 -3.08 11.42
CA ALA A 305 20.76 -3.58 11.28
C ALA A 305 21.34 -3.22 9.89
N ILE A 306 20.55 -3.34 8.83
CA ILE A 306 20.95 -2.96 7.47
C ILE A 306 21.05 -1.44 7.35
N ALA A 307 20.06 -0.72 7.88
CA ALA A 307 19.97 0.73 7.79
C ALA A 307 21.18 1.42 8.51
N ILE A 308 21.60 0.93 9.67
CA ILE A 308 22.78 1.43 10.41
C ILE A 308 24.05 1.34 9.54
N GLU A 309 24.29 0.21 8.90
CA GLU A 309 25.44 0.04 8.05
C GLU A 309 25.43 0.96 6.82
N LYS A 310 24.23 1.12 6.23
CA LYS A 310 24.08 2.00 5.07
C LYS A 310 24.26 3.46 5.42
N ILE A 311 23.65 3.93 6.53
CA ILE A 311 23.78 5.33 6.96
C ILE A 311 25.20 5.67 7.40
N LYS A 312 25.90 4.73 8.06
CA LYS A 312 27.29 4.90 8.42
C LYS A 312 28.16 5.21 7.20
N LYS A 313 28.04 4.40 6.16
CA LYS A 313 28.77 4.61 4.89
C LYS A 313 28.37 5.93 4.21
N ALA A 314 27.07 6.26 4.21
CA ALA A 314 26.61 7.53 3.66
C ALA A 314 27.25 8.73 4.37
N LYS A 315 27.34 8.70 5.71
CA LYS A 315 28.01 9.74 6.51
C LYS A 315 29.49 9.88 6.16
N GLU A 316 30.20 8.78 6.00
CA GLU A 316 31.61 8.78 5.58
C GLU A 316 31.78 9.43 4.21
N ILE A 317 30.92 9.10 3.24
CA ILE A 317 30.94 9.65 1.89
C ILE A 317 30.72 11.17 1.90
N VAL A 318 29.76 11.66 2.69
CA VAL A 318 29.47 13.11 2.76
C VAL A 318 30.48 13.88 3.64
N GLY A 319 31.46 13.21 4.23
CA GLY A 319 32.52 13.81 5.03
C GLY A 319 32.14 14.10 6.49
N LEU A 320 31.06 13.48 7.00
CA LEU A 320 30.75 13.60 8.43
C LEU A 320 31.71 12.75 9.26
N VAL A 321 32.26 13.35 10.33
CA VAL A 321 33.13 12.63 11.25
C VAL A 321 32.31 11.64 12.04
N GLY A 322 32.64 10.35 11.93
CA GLY A 322 32.00 9.26 12.68
C GLY A 322 32.23 9.38 14.19
N ASN A 323 31.66 8.41 14.95
CA ASN A 323 31.78 8.40 16.40
C ASN A 323 33.23 8.55 16.85
N ILE A 324 33.46 9.58 17.63
CA ILE A 324 34.79 9.90 18.24
C ILE A 324 34.93 9.17 19.59
N TYR A 325 33.93 8.32 19.95
CA TYR A 325 33.90 7.60 21.23
C TYR A 325 34.09 6.09 21.02
#